data_6e1902c44af59670269713b29938946c
#
_entry.id   6e1902c44af59670269713b29938946c
#
_cell.length_a   1.000
_cell.length_b   1.000
_cell.length_c   1.000
_cell.angle_alpha   90.00
_cell.angle_beta   90.00
_cell.angle_gamma   90.00
#
_symmetry.space_group_name_H-M   'P 1'
#
loop_
_entity.id
_entity.type
_entity.pdbx_description
1 polymer ?
#
loop_
_entity_poly.entity_id
_entity_poly.type
_entity_poly.pdbx_seq_one_letter_code
_entity_poly.pdbx_strand_id
1 'polypeptide(L)'
;AYDLVKTYVGTKAIVVNVIDPVIDYLDQHWAGKTIGLIGTKQTVNSGIYASKAEALAKNMHIKSLATPLLAPMIEEGFFNNNISEQIIKEYLAHPNLSHIEGLILGCTHYPLIKKQIDAYYQGKIPVIDTSLIVAAAIKLILEQADLLIDSPSTASRQFFVSDYTDSFEKSTQIFFGETIKLTQYPIWD
;
A
#
# COMPACT_ATOMS: atom_id res chain seq x y z
N ALA A 1 13.64 -2.83 10.69
CA ALA A 1 13.88 -1.41 10.37
C ALA A 1 12.98 -0.47 11.20
N TYR A 2 11.65 -0.70 11.25
CA TYR A 2 10.71 0.21 11.93
C TYR A 2 11.07 0.47 13.41
N ASP A 3 11.28 -0.58 14.19
CA ASP A 3 11.62 -0.46 15.62
C ASP A 3 12.95 0.26 15.84
N LEU A 4 13.93 0.03 14.95
CA LEU A 4 15.21 0.75 15.00
C LEU A 4 15.02 2.25 14.75
N VAL A 5 14.23 2.62 13.73
CA VAL A 5 13.94 4.03 13.45
C VAL A 5 13.19 4.66 14.62
N LYS A 6 12.17 4.00 15.14
CA LYS A 6 11.40 4.47 16.30
C LYS A 6 12.27 4.68 17.54
N THR A 7 13.18 3.74 17.81
CA THR A 7 14.13 3.85 18.93
C THR A 7 15.11 5.00 18.73
N TYR A 8 15.65 5.16 17.52
CA TYR A 8 16.61 6.22 17.19
C TYR A 8 15.99 7.60 17.27
N VAL A 9 14.78 7.77 16.75
CA VAL A 9 14.05 9.06 16.75
C VAL A 9 13.57 9.42 18.16
N GLY A 10 13.21 8.44 18.99
CA GLY A 10 12.69 8.63 20.33
C GLY A 10 11.41 9.47 20.32
N THR A 11 11.41 10.58 21.08
CA THR A 11 10.26 11.52 21.16
C THR A 11 10.34 12.69 20.18
N LYS A 12 11.39 12.75 19.33
CA LYS A 12 11.60 13.88 18.42
C LYS A 12 10.66 13.93 17.23
N ALA A 13 10.10 12.77 16.86
CA ALA A 13 9.13 12.67 15.78
C ALA A 13 8.19 11.47 15.99
N ILE A 14 7.01 11.54 15.39
CA ILE A 14 6.06 10.42 15.33
C ILE A 14 6.45 9.55 14.15
N VAL A 15 6.74 8.28 14.40
CA VAL A 15 7.09 7.29 13.39
C VAL A 15 5.89 6.39 13.14
N VAL A 16 5.41 6.37 11.92
CA VAL A 16 4.27 5.53 11.50
C VAL A 16 4.73 4.57 10.40
N ASN A 17 4.32 3.32 10.47
CA ASN A 17 4.48 2.37 9.37
C ASN A 17 3.14 2.14 8.67
N VAL A 18 3.20 1.63 7.44
CA VAL A 18 2.00 1.41 6.59
C VAL A 18 1.30 0.08 6.85
N ILE A 19 1.81 -0.77 7.75
CA ILE A 19 1.27 -2.11 8.01
C ILE A 19 0.35 -2.10 9.22
N ASP A 20 0.79 -1.51 10.34
CA ASP A 20 0.05 -1.54 11.60
C ASP A 20 -1.37 -0.98 11.46
N PRO A 21 -1.63 0.15 10.78
CA PRO A 21 -2.99 0.62 10.58
C PRO A 21 -3.88 -0.37 9.80
N VAL A 22 -3.30 -1.12 8.88
CA VAL A 22 -4.04 -2.15 8.13
C VAL A 22 -4.39 -3.33 9.05
N ILE A 23 -3.45 -3.75 9.90
CA ILE A 23 -3.71 -4.82 10.88
C ILE A 23 -4.79 -4.41 11.86
N ASP A 24 -4.78 -3.17 12.37
CA ASP A 24 -5.81 -2.63 13.25
C ASP A 24 -7.19 -2.59 12.57
N TYR A 25 -7.24 -2.22 11.31
CA TYR A 25 -8.46 -2.29 10.50
C TYR A 25 -8.96 -3.73 10.33
N LEU A 26 -8.07 -4.67 10.06
CA LEU A 26 -8.42 -6.09 9.93
C LEU A 26 -8.93 -6.66 11.25
N ASP A 27 -8.33 -6.27 12.38
CA ASP A 27 -8.75 -6.67 13.72
C ASP A 27 -10.22 -6.32 13.99
N GLN A 28 -10.65 -5.16 13.53
CA GLN A 28 -12.01 -4.65 13.76
C GLN A 28 -13.06 -5.24 12.82
N HIS A 29 -12.67 -5.62 11.58
CA HIS A 29 -13.64 -5.90 10.53
C HIS A 29 -13.58 -7.32 9.95
N TRP A 30 -12.49 -8.09 10.23
CA TRP A 30 -12.19 -9.30 9.48
C TRP A 30 -11.91 -10.53 10.35
N ALA A 31 -12.39 -10.54 11.60
CA ALA A 31 -12.26 -11.70 12.50
C ALA A 31 -12.90 -12.95 11.86
N GLY A 32 -12.21 -14.09 11.95
CA GLY A 32 -12.66 -15.38 11.42
C GLY A 32 -12.62 -15.51 9.89
N LYS A 33 -12.05 -14.52 9.18
CA LYS A 33 -12.06 -14.45 7.71
C LYS A 33 -10.75 -14.94 7.10
N THR A 34 -10.84 -15.43 5.86
CA THR A 34 -9.69 -15.73 5.02
C THR A 34 -9.48 -14.58 4.02
N ILE A 35 -8.33 -13.92 4.11
CA ILE A 35 -8.03 -12.71 3.34
C ILE A 35 -6.84 -12.98 2.41
N GLY A 36 -6.98 -12.64 1.15
CA GLY A 36 -5.87 -12.62 0.20
C GLY A 36 -4.98 -11.39 0.42
N LEU A 37 -3.70 -11.54 0.20
CA LEU A 37 -2.72 -10.44 0.12
C LEU A 37 -1.95 -10.57 -1.18
N ILE A 38 -2.00 -9.58 -2.04
CA ILE A 38 -1.07 -9.44 -3.16
C ILE A 38 -0.03 -8.38 -2.86
N GLY A 39 1.22 -8.61 -3.24
CA GLY A 39 2.32 -7.70 -2.92
C GLY A 39 3.59 -8.02 -3.68
N THR A 40 4.63 -7.23 -3.44
CA THR A 40 5.98 -7.53 -3.95
C THR A 40 6.53 -8.79 -3.29
N LYS A 41 7.55 -9.40 -3.91
CA LYS A 41 8.26 -10.54 -3.28
C LYS A 41 8.74 -10.19 -1.87
N GLN A 42 9.26 -8.98 -1.67
CA GLN A 42 9.73 -8.51 -0.36
C GLN A 42 8.60 -8.50 0.68
N THR A 43 7.45 -7.94 0.34
CA THR A 43 6.29 -7.88 1.25
C THR A 43 5.80 -9.27 1.63
N VAL A 44 5.64 -10.14 0.64
CA VAL A 44 5.13 -11.51 0.86
C VAL A 44 6.12 -12.37 1.64
N ASN A 45 7.40 -12.35 1.25
CA ASN A 45 8.43 -13.15 1.90
C ASN A 45 8.72 -12.72 3.34
N SER A 46 8.44 -11.46 3.70
CA SER A 46 8.59 -11.00 5.08
C SER A 46 7.63 -11.67 6.05
N GLY A 47 6.50 -12.20 5.55
CA GLY A 47 5.46 -12.82 6.38
C GLY A 47 4.76 -11.88 7.37
N ILE A 48 5.08 -10.58 7.34
CA ILE A 48 4.67 -9.63 8.38
C ILE A 48 3.15 -9.52 8.56
N TYR A 49 2.39 -9.54 7.45
CA TYR A 49 0.93 -9.49 7.53
C TYR A 49 0.35 -10.74 8.19
N ALA A 50 0.83 -11.93 7.80
CA ALA A 50 0.36 -13.20 8.36
C ALA A 50 0.72 -13.29 9.84
N SER A 51 1.97 -12.98 10.21
CA SER A 51 2.42 -13.02 11.60
C SER A 51 1.65 -12.06 12.50
N LYS A 52 1.41 -10.83 12.05
CA LYS A 52 0.63 -9.86 12.84
C LYS A 52 -0.85 -10.24 12.93
N ALA A 53 -1.45 -10.76 11.86
CA ALA A 53 -2.83 -11.25 11.88
C ALA A 53 -2.99 -12.46 12.83
N GLU A 54 -2.04 -13.38 12.83
CA GLU A 54 -2.02 -14.51 13.75
C GLU A 54 -1.92 -14.08 15.21
N ALA A 55 -1.11 -13.06 15.49
CA ALA A 55 -0.94 -12.52 16.83
C ALA A 55 -2.23 -11.91 17.42
N LEU A 56 -3.19 -11.52 16.59
CA LEU A 56 -4.51 -11.04 17.05
C LEU A 56 -5.39 -12.15 17.63
N ALA A 57 -5.05 -13.41 17.40
CA ALA A 57 -5.80 -14.60 17.91
C ALA A 57 -7.31 -14.60 17.55
N LYS A 58 -7.68 -13.97 16.41
CA LYS A 58 -9.08 -13.85 15.95
C LYS A 58 -9.45 -14.83 14.83
N ASN A 59 -8.71 -15.92 14.67
CA ASN A 59 -8.91 -16.93 13.62
C ASN A 59 -8.93 -16.32 12.21
N MET A 60 -8.13 -15.31 11.98
CA MET A 60 -7.97 -14.67 10.68
C MET A 60 -6.81 -15.33 9.93
N HIS A 61 -7.01 -15.64 8.65
CA HIS A 61 -6.00 -16.29 7.83
C HIS A 61 -5.59 -15.41 6.66
N ILE A 62 -4.31 -15.15 6.50
CA ILE A 62 -3.77 -14.38 5.35
C ILE A 62 -3.17 -15.34 4.34
N LYS A 63 -3.72 -15.36 3.12
CA LYS A 63 -3.20 -16.07 1.96
C LYS A 63 -2.41 -15.10 1.08
N SER A 64 -1.09 -15.18 1.13
CA SER A 64 -0.21 -14.24 0.43
C SER A 64 0.22 -14.76 -0.93
N LEU A 65 0.24 -13.88 -1.93
CA LEU A 65 0.75 -14.13 -3.28
C LEU A 65 1.67 -12.99 -3.73
N ALA A 66 2.91 -13.34 -4.07
CA ALA A 66 3.83 -12.39 -4.68
C ALA A 66 3.45 -12.15 -6.15
N THR A 67 3.34 -10.89 -6.54
CA THR A 67 2.92 -10.47 -7.88
C THR A 67 4.00 -9.55 -8.51
N PRO A 68 5.20 -10.09 -8.81
CA PRO A 68 6.39 -9.31 -9.13
C PRO A 68 6.29 -8.45 -10.40
N LEU A 69 5.37 -8.75 -11.31
CA LEU A 69 5.21 -7.99 -12.54
C LEU A 69 4.30 -6.76 -12.37
N LEU A 70 3.46 -6.71 -11.32
CA LEU A 70 2.45 -5.65 -11.22
C LEU A 70 3.06 -4.27 -10.95
N ALA A 71 4.01 -4.16 -10.03
CA ALA A 71 4.62 -2.86 -9.72
C ALA A 71 5.40 -2.27 -10.91
N PRO A 72 6.34 -3.00 -11.56
CA PRO A 72 7.01 -2.51 -12.76
C PRO A 72 6.04 -2.16 -13.89
N MET A 73 5.02 -2.97 -14.12
CA MET A 73 3.99 -2.72 -15.12
C MET A 73 3.27 -1.37 -14.88
N ILE A 74 2.98 -1.06 -13.62
CA ILE A 74 2.33 0.19 -13.22
C ILE A 74 3.30 1.38 -13.38
N GLU A 75 4.54 1.23 -12.94
CA GLU A 75 5.59 2.25 -13.03
C GLU A 75 5.85 2.69 -14.47
N GLU A 76 5.80 1.74 -15.41
CA GLU A 76 5.94 2.00 -16.84
C GLU A 76 4.63 2.51 -17.49
N GLY A 77 3.57 2.74 -16.72
CA GLY A 77 2.27 3.17 -17.25
C GLY A 77 1.53 2.10 -18.08
N PHE A 78 2.00 0.85 -18.05
CA PHE A 78 1.50 -0.25 -18.86
C PHE A 78 0.43 -1.06 -18.13
N PHE A 79 -0.67 -0.41 -17.72
CA PHE A 79 -1.71 -1.08 -16.91
C PHE A 79 -3.16 -0.89 -17.41
N ASN A 80 -3.36 -0.21 -18.57
CA ASN A 80 -4.68 0.03 -19.16
C ASN A 80 -4.80 -0.56 -20.56
N ASN A 81 -4.44 -1.85 -20.71
CA ASN A 81 -4.51 -2.57 -21.99
C ASN A 81 -4.78 -4.06 -21.77
N ASN A 82 -5.12 -4.78 -22.85
CA ASN A 82 -5.49 -6.18 -22.78
C ASN A 82 -4.41 -7.11 -22.20
N ILE A 83 -3.12 -6.77 -22.40
CA ILE A 83 -2.00 -7.59 -21.88
C ILE A 83 -1.92 -7.44 -20.36
N SER A 84 -1.98 -6.20 -19.87
CA SER A 84 -1.97 -5.92 -18.43
C SER A 84 -3.17 -6.54 -17.71
N GLU A 85 -4.36 -6.48 -18.33
CA GLU A 85 -5.54 -7.16 -17.80
C GLU A 85 -5.35 -8.67 -17.71
N GLN A 86 -4.72 -9.29 -18.71
CA GLN A 86 -4.43 -10.73 -18.68
C GLN A 86 -3.44 -11.07 -17.56
N ILE A 87 -2.38 -10.27 -17.38
CA ILE A 87 -1.42 -10.46 -16.29
C ILE A 87 -2.12 -10.36 -14.91
N ILE A 88 -2.98 -9.38 -14.73
CA ILE A 88 -3.77 -9.23 -13.50
C ILE A 88 -4.64 -10.47 -13.27
N LYS A 89 -5.37 -10.92 -14.30
CA LYS A 89 -6.25 -12.11 -14.23
C LYS A 89 -5.48 -13.36 -13.85
N GLU A 90 -4.31 -13.61 -14.45
CA GLU A 90 -3.46 -14.76 -14.13
C GLU A 90 -3.05 -14.78 -12.64
N TYR A 91 -2.67 -13.63 -12.09
CA TYR A 91 -2.37 -13.55 -10.67
C TYR A 91 -3.60 -13.79 -9.79
N LEU A 92 -4.74 -13.17 -10.13
CA LEU A 92 -5.95 -13.28 -9.31
C LEU A 92 -6.60 -14.67 -9.39
N ALA A 93 -6.37 -15.41 -10.48
CA ALA A 93 -6.81 -16.79 -10.65
C ALA A 93 -5.92 -17.82 -9.93
N HIS A 94 -4.80 -17.38 -9.33
CA HIS A 94 -3.85 -18.29 -8.68
C HIS A 94 -4.50 -19.07 -7.53
N PRO A 95 -4.25 -20.38 -7.39
CA PRO A 95 -4.86 -21.22 -6.33
C PRO A 95 -4.67 -20.68 -4.89
N ASN A 96 -3.56 -20.00 -4.60
CA ASN A 96 -3.34 -19.39 -3.29
C ASN A 96 -4.41 -18.35 -2.92
N LEU A 97 -5.06 -17.73 -3.91
CA LEU A 97 -6.14 -16.76 -3.68
C LEU A 97 -7.53 -17.40 -3.77
N SER A 98 -7.62 -18.75 -3.78
CA SER A 98 -8.91 -19.43 -3.74
C SER A 98 -9.60 -19.27 -2.38
N HIS A 99 -10.94 -19.15 -2.39
CA HIS A 99 -11.76 -19.06 -1.17
C HIS A 99 -11.37 -17.92 -0.22
N ILE A 100 -10.87 -16.81 -0.74
CA ILE A 100 -10.67 -15.59 0.02
C ILE A 100 -12.00 -14.82 0.13
N GLU A 101 -12.17 -14.09 1.20
CA GLU A 101 -13.35 -13.26 1.48
C GLU A 101 -13.05 -11.76 1.32
N GLY A 102 -11.80 -11.38 1.17
CA GLY A 102 -11.30 -10.03 0.87
C GLY A 102 -9.90 -10.08 0.29
N LEU A 103 -9.45 -9.02 -0.34
CA LEU A 103 -8.10 -8.92 -0.94
C LEU A 103 -7.42 -7.63 -0.50
N ILE A 104 -6.25 -7.75 0.13
CA ILE A 104 -5.39 -6.63 0.52
C ILE A 104 -4.45 -6.28 -0.62
N LEU A 105 -4.38 -4.99 -0.96
CA LEU A 105 -3.38 -4.42 -1.86
C LEU A 105 -2.11 -4.08 -1.07
N GLY A 106 -1.19 -5.04 -0.93
CA GLY A 106 0.03 -4.93 -0.13
C GLY A 106 1.20 -4.24 -0.84
N CYS A 107 0.91 -3.34 -1.77
CA CYS A 107 1.89 -2.52 -2.47
C CYS A 107 1.29 -1.14 -2.74
N THR A 108 2.09 -0.08 -2.56
CA THR A 108 1.66 1.32 -2.76
C THR A 108 1.23 1.65 -4.18
N HIS A 109 1.64 0.85 -5.17
CA HIS A 109 1.27 1.01 -6.58
C HIS A 109 -0.12 0.42 -6.90
N TYR A 110 -0.55 -0.59 -6.18
CA TYR A 110 -1.73 -1.38 -6.55
C TYR A 110 -3.08 -0.67 -6.47
N PRO A 111 -3.27 0.40 -5.69
CA PRO A 111 -4.47 1.22 -5.80
C PRO A 111 -4.77 1.73 -7.21
N LEU A 112 -3.73 1.92 -8.05
CA LEU A 112 -3.87 2.38 -9.44
C LEU A 112 -4.55 1.34 -10.36
N ILE A 113 -4.45 0.07 -10.02
CA ILE A 113 -5.12 -1.04 -10.74
C ILE A 113 -6.32 -1.61 -9.98
N LYS A 114 -6.76 -0.93 -8.93
CA LYS A 114 -7.89 -1.41 -8.11
C LYS A 114 -9.15 -1.63 -8.95
N LYS A 115 -9.43 -0.77 -9.93
CA LYS A 115 -10.61 -0.91 -10.81
C LYS A 115 -10.58 -2.22 -11.61
N GLN A 116 -9.44 -2.62 -12.13
CA GLN A 116 -9.27 -3.88 -12.86
C GLN A 116 -9.44 -5.08 -11.93
N ILE A 117 -8.95 -5.00 -10.70
CA ILE A 117 -9.10 -6.04 -9.68
C ILE A 117 -10.58 -6.15 -9.25
N ASP A 118 -11.25 -5.03 -8.98
CA ASP A 118 -12.68 -5.00 -8.65
C ASP A 118 -13.53 -5.60 -9.79
N ALA A 119 -13.18 -5.28 -11.04
CA ALA A 119 -13.85 -5.83 -12.22
C ALA A 119 -13.69 -7.35 -12.32
N TYR A 120 -12.50 -7.89 -12.02
CA TYR A 120 -12.25 -9.33 -11.99
C TYR A 120 -13.16 -10.03 -10.98
N TYR A 121 -13.25 -9.52 -9.76
CA TYR A 121 -14.07 -10.10 -8.70
C TYR A 121 -15.56 -9.74 -8.80
N GLN A 122 -15.95 -8.83 -9.68
CA GLN A 122 -17.35 -8.42 -9.90
C GLN A 122 -18.06 -7.99 -8.60
N GLY A 123 -17.33 -7.35 -7.69
CA GLY A 123 -17.82 -6.92 -6.39
C GLY A 123 -18.05 -8.04 -5.35
N LYS A 124 -17.74 -9.30 -5.70
CA LYS A 124 -17.92 -10.45 -4.78
C LYS A 124 -16.86 -10.52 -3.69
N ILE A 125 -15.65 -10.01 -3.97
CA ILE A 125 -14.52 -9.96 -3.04
C ILE A 125 -14.17 -8.50 -2.83
N PRO A 126 -14.37 -7.93 -1.64
CA PRO A 126 -13.96 -6.58 -1.32
C PRO A 126 -12.45 -6.40 -1.48
N VAL A 127 -12.03 -5.38 -2.23
CA VAL A 127 -10.62 -5.03 -2.43
C VAL A 127 -10.24 -3.93 -1.43
N ILE A 128 -9.39 -4.29 -0.50
CA ILE A 128 -8.95 -3.46 0.63
C ILE A 128 -7.78 -2.58 0.15
N ASP A 129 -8.09 -1.29 -0.04
CA ASP A 129 -7.10 -0.28 -0.38
C ASP A 129 -6.40 0.20 0.89
N THR A 130 -5.14 -0.20 1.04
CA THR A 130 -4.35 0.12 2.22
C THR A 130 -3.99 1.60 2.32
N SER A 131 -3.96 2.34 1.21
CA SER A 131 -3.62 3.77 1.22
C SER A 131 -4.65 4.62 1.95
N LEU A 132 -5.94 4.32 1.77
CA LEU A 132 -7.03 5.01 2.45
C LEU A 132 -7.03 4.74 3.96
N ILE A 133 -6.77 3.49 4.34
CA ILE A 133 -6.67 3.08 5.75
C ILE A 133 -5.52 3.80 6.44
N VAL A 134 -4.35 3.80 5.83
CA VAL A 134 -3.16 4.47 6.37
C VAL A 134 -3.36 5.97 6.46
N ALA A 135 -3.94 6.60 5.44
CA ALA A 135 -4.23 8.04 5.45
C ALA A 135 -5.20 8.42 6.60
N ALA A 136 -6.25 7.63 6.81
CA ALA A 136 -7.19 7.84 7.92
C ALA A 136 -6.51 7.68 9.29
N ALA A 137 -5.66 6.66 9.45
CA ALA A 137 -4.90 6.44 10.68
C ALA A 137 -3.91 7.58 10.96
N ILE A 138 -3.19 8.06 9.94
CA ILE A 138 -2.27 9.22 10.09
C ILE A 138 -3.04 10.46 10.53
N LYS A 139 -4.20 10.72 9.91
CA LYS A 139 -5.06 11.85 10.31
C LYS A 139 -5.41 11.77 11.80
N LEU A 140 -5.86 10.60 12.26
CA LEU A 140 -6.20 10.39 13.66
C LEU A 140 -4.99 10.60 14.61
N ILE A 141 -3.81 10.11 14.22
CA ILE A 141 -2.56 10.30 14.98
C ILE A 141 -2.23 11.79 15.09
N LEU A 142 -2.37 12.54 14.00
CA LEU A 142 -2.12 14.00 14.00
C LEU A 142 -3.14 14.74 14.85
N GLU A 143 -4.41 14.37 14.80
CA GLU A 143 -5.46 14.93 15.68
C GLU A 143 -5.14 14.68 17.16
N GLN A 144 -4.78 13.45 17.53
CA GLN A 144 -4.43 13.10 18.93
C GLN A 144 -3.16 13.79 19.43
N ALA A 145 -2.25 14.12 18.53
CA ALA A 145 -1.00 14.83 18.85
C ALA A 145 -1.13 16.36 18.81
N ASP A 146 -2.34 16.89 18.54
CA ASP A 146 -2.59 18.33 18.33
C ASP A 146 -1.70 18.96 17.23
N LEU A 147 -1.46 18.16 16.17
CA LEU A 147 -0.65 18.55 15.01
C LEU A 147 -1.48 18.80 13.75
N LEU A 148 -2.79 18.60 13.79
CA LEU A 148 -3.66 18.85 12.67
C LEU A 148 -3.96 20.37 12.57
N ILE A 149 -3.77 20.93 11.36
CA ILE A 149 -4.07 22.35 11.11
C ILE A 149 -5.51 22.47 10.65
N ASP A 150 -6.33 23.20 11.43
CA ASP A 150 -7.76 23.43 11.13
C ASP A 150 -8.01 24.58 10.15
N SER A 151 -7.01 25.42 9.90
CA SER A 151 -7.17 26.56 8.98
C SER A 151 -6.66 26.22 7.57
N PRO A 152 -7.32 26.71 6.50
CA PRO A 152 -6.81 26.57 5.15
C PRO A 152 -5.51 27.38 5.01
N SER A 153 -4.38 26.73 5.24
CA SER A 153 -3.07 27.29 4.97
C SER A 153 -2.63 26.93 3.56
N THR A 154 -1.89 27.82 2.91
CA THR A 154 -1.16 27.49 1.69
C THR A 154 -0.02 26.54 2.05
N ALA A 155 -0.31 25.25 2.09
CA ALA A 155 0.71 24.24 2.37
C ALA A 155 1.74 24.22 1.24
N SER A 156 3.01 24.42 1.57
CA SER A 156 4.08 24.14 0.61
C SER A 156 4.34 22.64 0.56
N ARG A 157 4.44 22.10 -0.66
CA ARG A 157 4.79 20.70 -0.89
C ARG A 157 6.11 20.65 -1.63
N GLN A 158 7.05 19.89 -1.12
CA GLN A 158 8.35 19.67 -1.75
C GLN A 158 8.56 18.18 -1.90
N PHE A 159 8.98 17.75 -3.07
CA PHE A 159 9.19 16.34 -3.39
C PHE A 159 10.65 16.13 -3.74
N PHE A 160 11.29 15.22 -3.03
CA PHE A 160 12.71 14.93 -3.18
C PHE A 160 12.91 13.47 -3.61
N VAL A 161 13.93 13.22 -4.43
CA VAL A 161 14.35 11.89 -4.86
C VAL A 161 15.85 11.75 -4.67
N SER A 162 16.31 10.57 -4.28
CA SER A 162 17.76 10.28 -4.16
C SER A 162 18.40 10.12 -5.54
N ASP A 163 17.65 9.59 -6.49
CA ASP A 163 18.06 9.42 -7.88
C ASP A 163 16.97 9.97 -8.80
N TYR A 164 17.36 10.83 -9.74
CA TYR A 164 16.44 11.54 -10.61
C TYR A 164 16.55 11.02 -12.05
N THR A 165 15.39 10.72 -12.61
CA THR A 165 15.23 10.46 -14.05
C THR A 165 14.00 11.19 -14.60
N ASP A 166 14.07 11.65 -15.84
CA ASP A 166 12.94 12.30 -16.51
C ASP A 166 11.71 11.38 -16.61
N SER A 167 11.90 10.07 -16.73
CA SER A 167 10.82 9.10 -16.78
C SER A 167 10.13 9.00 -15.43
N PHE A 168 10.87 9.04 -14.32
CA PHE A 168 10.30 9.02 -12.97
C PHE A 168 9.49 10.28 -12.70
N GLU A 169 9.97 11.47 -13.09
CA GLU A 169 9.19 12.70 -12.93
C GLU A 169 7.88 12.64 -13.74
N LYS A 170 7.91 12.15 -14.98
CA LYS A 170 6.70 11.95 -15.78
C LYS A 170 5.72 10.96 -15.17
N SER A 171 6.22 9.92 -14.49
CA SER A 171 5.37 8.94 -13.82
C SER A 171 4.59 9.53 -12.64
N THR A 172 5.01 10.67 -12.08
CA THR A 172 4.28 11.34 -10.99
C THR A 172 2.85 11.68 -11.38
N GLN A 173 2.58 11.95 -12.67
CA GLN A 173 1.23 12.20 -13.16
C GLN A 173 0.30 10.99 -12.95
N ILE A 174 0.82 9.78 -12.99
CA ILE A 174 0.04 8.55 -12.75
C ILE A 174 -0.46 8.51 -11.30
N PHE A 175 0.39 8.93 -10.37
CA PHE A 175 0.11 8.86 -8.92
C PHE A 175 -0.67 10.06 -8.39
N PHE A 176 -0.35 11.27 -8.89
CA PHE A 176 -0.88 12.52 -8.34
C PHE A 176 -1.94 13.17 -9.25
N GLY A 177 -2.15 12.66 -10.47
CA GLY A 177 -3.01 13.29 -11.46
C GLY A 177 -2.41 14.54 -12.14
N GLU A 178 -1.22 14.96 -11.70
CA GLU A 178 -0.45 16.09 -12.23
C GLU A 178 1.05 15.78 -12.20
N THR A 179 1.81 16.40 -13.09
CA THR A 179 3.26 16.29 -13.06
C THR A 179 3.82 17.13 -11.91
N ILE A 180 4.52 16.50 -11.00
CA ILE A 180 5.13 17.12 -9.83
C ILE A 180 6.61 17.38 -10.13
N LYS A 181 7.08 18.60 -9.81
CA LYS A 181 8.50 18.90 -9.89
C LYS A 181 9.25 18.19 -8.79
N LEU A 182 10.19 17.33 -9.19
CA LEU A 182 11.08 16.62 -8.29
C LEU A 182 12.39 17.38 -8.12
N THR A 183 12.95 17.36 -6.92
CA THR A 183 14.28 17.88 -6.62
C THR A 183 15.17 16.73 -6.21
N GLN A 184 16.31 16.57 -6.88
CA GLN A 184 17.28 15.55 -6.46
C GLN A 184 17.92 15.97 -5.14
N TYR A 185 17.95 15.04 -4.20
CA TYR A 185 18.62 15.18 -2.91
C TYR A 185 19.49 13.93 -2.71
N PRO A 186 20.80 13.99 -3.02
CA PRO A 186 21.68 12.85 -2.87
C PRO A 186 21.83 12.52 -1.38
N ILE A 187 21.59 11.27 -1.02
CA ILE A 187 21.70 10.77 0.37
C ILE A 187 22.89 9.83 0.59
N TRP A 188 23.65 9.56 -0.48
CA TRP A 188 24.77 8.60 -0.51
C TRP A 188 26.12 9.23 -0.87
N ASP A 189 26.24 10.54 -0.83
CA ASP A 189 27.52 11.27 -1.07
C ASP A 189 28.34 11.36 0.20
#